data_533390865de3f73462331d4a5a0346bc
#
_entry.id   533390865de3f73462331d4a5a0346bc
#
_cell.length_a   1.000
_cell.length_b   1.000
_cell.length_c   1.000
_cell.angle_alpha   90.00
_cell.angle_beta   90.00
_cell.angle_gamma   90.00
#
_symmetry.space_group_name_H-M   'P 1'
#
loop_
_entity.id
_entity.type
_entity.pdbx_description
1 polymer ?
#
loop_
_entity_poly.entity_id
_entity_poly.type
_entity_poly.pdbx_seq_one_letter_code
_entity_poly.pdbx_strand_id
1 'polypeptide(L)'
;MSRSIQGRAAQWLLGAAVAVVVVLAGCATTPDTRSGTQTELRMAETTLQDFRNDPDMRWFRDHIRDARAIVIAPNVTRAGFVFGGSGGEAVVFYRERPGAPWVGPAFYNMGAGSVGFQFGVDVSQVVVLALTERAANALLSPKFTLGGDASIAVGPVGAGAATSVTTDFVSFARSKGLYAGVSLGGAVIAPDNGANAAYYGRSTTPVDILVRHTVTNPDGRPISQMLAQMSGR
;
A
#
# COMPACT_ATOMS: atom_id res chain seq x y z
N MET A 1 51.94 -12.03 23.24
CA MET A 1 51.17 -12.37 22.03
C MET A 1 49.62 -12.16 22.17
N SER A 2 49.15 -11.24 22.99
CA SER A 2 47.68 -11.09 23.28
C SER A 2 47.03 -9.81 22.72
N ARG A 3 47.78 -8.88 22.15
CA ARG A 3 47.23 -7.58 21.67
C ARG A 3 46.69 -7.57 20.20
N SER A 4 47.01 -8.60 19.41
CA SER A 4 46.63 -8.63 18.00
C SER A 4 45.22 -9.22 17.71
N ILE A 5 44.61 -9.92 18.66
CA ILE A 5 43.32 -10.59 18.47
C ILE A 5 42.17 -9.62 18.70
N GLN A 6 42.30 -8.66 19.64
CA GLN A 6 41.26 -7.68 19.94
C GLN A 6 41.01 -6.66 18.81
N GLY A 7 42.09 -6.30 18.06
CA GLY A 7 41.96 -5.37 16.93
C GLY A 7 41.19 -5.94 15.73
N ARG A 8 41.35 -7.25 15.49
CA ARG A 8 40.69 -7.92 14.35
C ARG A 8 39.19 -8.15 14.61
N ALA A 9 38.80 -8.45 15.87
CA ALA A 9 37.42 -8.62 16.22
C ALA A 9 36.62 -7.29 16.10
N ALA A 10 37.22 -6.16 16.48
CA ALA A 10 36.59 -4.83 16.34
C ALA A 10 36.41 -4.42 14.87
N GLN A 11 37.36 -4.79 14.00
CA GLN A 11 37.24 -4.52 12.56
C GLN A 11 36.13 -5.35 11.88
N TRP A 12 35.92 -6.60 12.30
CA TRP A 12 34.85 -7.44 11.81
C TRP A 12 33.46 -6.93 12.25
N LEU A 13 33.36 -6.44 13.49
CA LEU A 13 32.11 -5.85 14.01
C LEU A 13 31.78 -4.52 13.32
N LEU A 14 32.76 -3.67 13.03
CA LEU A 14 32.57 -2.44 12.27
C LEU A 14 32.20 -2.73 10.81
N GLY A 15 32.81 -3.72 10.19
CA GLY A 15 32.47 -4.14 8.82
C GLY A 15 31.07 -4.71 8.71
N ALA A 16 30.61 -5.48 9.71
CA ALA A 16 29.25 -6.01 9.77
C ALA A 16 28.21 -4.91 10.01
N ALA A 17 28.51 -3.91 10.87
CA ALA A 17 27.62 -2.77 11.12
C ALA A 17 27.46 -1.88 9.88
N VAL A 18 28.53 -1.63 9.12
CA VAL A 18 28.47 -0.86 7.86
C VAL A 18 27.69 -1.62 6.79
N ALA A 19 27.84 -2.94 6.69
CA ALA A 19 27.08 -3.76 5.75
C ALA A 19 25.56 -3.75 6.06
N VAL A 20 25.17 -3.74 7.33
CA VAL A 20 23.75 -3.63 7.75
C VAL A 20 23.16 -2.26 7.43
N VAL A 21 23.94 -1.18 7.56
CA VAL A 21 23.49 0.18 7.22
C VAL A 21 23.29 0.35 5.71
N VAL A 22 24.14 -0.28 4.88
CA VAL A 22 24.00 -0.21 3.41
C VAL A 22 22.79 -1.00 2.91
N VAL A 23 22.39 -2.08 3.59
CA VAL A 23 21.17 -2.84 3.22
C VAL A 23 19.88 -2.07 3.59
N LEU A 24 19.91 -1.21 4.60
CA LEU A 24 18.76 -0.37 4.98
C LEU A 24 18.55 0.82 4.02
N ALA A 25 19.56 1.21 3.23
CA ALA A 25 19.42 2.27 2.22
C ALA A 25 18.77 1.80 0.90
N GLY A 26 18.42 0.53 0.79
CA GLY A 26 17.91 -0.10 -0.44
C GLY A 26 16.39 -0.21 -0.56
N CYS A 27 15.60 0.52 0.21
CA CYS A 27 14.20 0.76 -0.15
C CYS A 27 14.21 1.71 -1.35
N ALA A 28 14.16 1.15 -2.56
CA ALA A 28 13.98 1.94 -3.78
C ALA A 28 12.57 2.54 -3.74
N THR A 29 12.45 3.73 -3.11
CA THR A 29 11.28 4.59 -3.30
C THR A 29 11.33 5.09 -4.73
N THR A 30 10.20 5.04 -5.42
CA THR A 30 10.09 5.65 -6.74
C THR A 30 10.37 7.15 -6.60
N PRO A 31 11.23 7.75 -7.43
CA PRO A 31 11.52 9.17 -7.29
C PRO A 31 10.25 10.02 -7.41
N ASP A 32 10.11 11.06 -6.58
CA ASP A 32 9.04 12.08 -6.65
C ASP A 32 9.13 12.88 -7.94
N THR A 33 9.06 12.21 -9.05
CA THR A 33 9.10 12.75 -10.40
C THR A 33 7.83 12.33 -11.15
N ARG A 34 7.46 13.09 -12.15
CA ARG A 34 6.30 12.73 -12.99
C ARG A 34 6.46 11.35 -13.62
N SER A 35 7.64 10.97 -14.05
CA SER A 35 7.92 9.63 -14.60
C SER A 35 7.85 8.54 -13.53
N GLY A 36 8.28 8.82 -12.31
CA GLY A 36 8.15 7.94 -11.15
C GLY A 36 6.68 7.65 -10.84
N THR A 37 5.88 8.70 -10.64
CA THR A 37 4.44 8.57 -10.35
C THR A 37 3.66 7.87 -11.47
N GLN A 38 4.02 8.09 -12.74
CA GLN A 38 3.43 7.35 -13.85
C GLN A 38 3.81 5.86 -13.84
N THR A 39 5.02 5.53 -13.38
CA THR A 39 5.46 4.14 -13.24
C THR A 39 4.70 3.45 -12.11
N GLU A 40 4.57 4.11 -10.96
CA GLU A 40 3.77 3.62 -9.84
C GLU A 40 2.31 3.40 -10.25
N LEU A 41 1.73 4.34 -10.98
CA LEU A 41 0.36 4.22 -11.47
C LEU A 41 0.17 3.03 -12.41
N ARG A 42 1.11 2.76 -13.32
CA ARG A 42 1.07 1.56 -14.19
C ARG A 42 1.20 0.27 -13.39
N MET A 43 2.07 0.24 -12.37
CA MET A 43 2.17 -0.92 -11.47
C MET A 43 0.89 -1.14 -10.67
N ALA A 44 0.25 -0.07 -10.22
CA ALA A 44 -1.04 -0.15 -9.54
C ALA A 44 -2.16 -0.66 -10.46
N GLU A 45 -2.17 -0.23 -11.73
CA GLU A 45 -3.10 -0.75 -12.74
C GLU A 45 -2.92 -2.26 -12.94
N THR A 46 -1.67 -2.72 -13.11
CA THR A 46 -1.35 -4.15 -13.23
C THR A 46 -1.79 -4.92 -12.00
N THR A 47 -1.50 -4.38 -10.81
CA THR A 47 -1.94 -4.98 -9.55
C THR A 47 -3.44 -5.15 -9.50
N LEU A 48 -4.20 -4.11 -9.85
CA LEU A 48 -5.66 -4.19 -9.87
C LEU A 48 -6.18 -5.21 -10.89
N GLN A 49 -5.53 -5.32 -12.06
CA GLN A 49 -5.84 -6.35 -13.06
C GLN A 49 -5.58 -7.75 -12.52
N ASP A 50 -4.46 -7.96 -11.83
CA ASP A 50 -4.12 -9.25 -11.21
C ASP A 50 -5.19 -9.67 -10.20
N PHE A 51 -5.61 -8.76 -9.31
CA PHE A 51 -6.66 -9.03 -8.31
C PHE A 51 -8.03 -9.25 -8.95
N ARG A 52 -8.35 -8.51 -10.01
CA ARG A 52 -9.58 -8.70 -10.77
C ARG A 52 -9.67 -10.07 -11.42
N ASN A 53 -8.55 -10.57 -11.96
CA ASN A 53 -8.49 -11.81 -12.72
C ASN A 53 -8.23 -13.04 -11.86
N ASP A 54 -7.81 -12.87 -10.60
CA ASP A 54 -7.52 -13.97 -9.69
C ASP A 54 -8.81 -14.65 -9.25
N PRO A 55 -8.97 -15.97 -9.49
CA PRO A 55 -10.19 -16.71 -9.11
C PRO A 55 -10.44 -16.68 -7.60
N ASP A 56 -9.40 -16.65 -6.79
CA ASP A 56 -9.49 -16.66 -5.33
C ASP A 56 -9.97 -15.32 -4.75
N MET A 57 -9.94 -14.25 -5.53
CA MET A 57 -10.35 -12.89 -5.13
C MET A 57 -11.85 -12.61 -5.38
N ARG A 58 -12.71 -13.64 -5.28
CA ARG A 58 -14.15 -13.47 -5.50
C ARG A 58 -14.76 -12.47 -4.53
N TRP A 59 -14.47 -12.61 -3.23
CA TRP A 59 -14.99 -11.69 -2.22
C TRP A 59 -14.62 -10.23 -2.50
N PHE A 60 -13.37 -9.97 -2.88
CA PHE A 60 -12.91 -8.65 -3.30
C PHE A 60 -13.74 -8.09 -4.47
N ARG A 61 -13.95 -8.88 -5.52
CA ARG A 61 -14.76 -8.47 -6.69
C ARG A 61 -16.21 -8.17 -6.33
N ASP A 62 -16.80 -8.98 -5.45
CA ASP A 62 -18.21 -8.83 -5.07
C ASP A 62 -18.44 -7.60 -4.17
N HIS A 63 -17.43 -7.18 -3.38
CA HIS A 63 -17.56 -6.10 -2.39
C HIS A 63 -16.92 -4.77 -2.80
N ILE A 64 -16.21 -4.70 -3.92
CA ILE A 64 -15.67 -3.42 -4.40
C ILE A 64 -16.78 -2.40 -4.68
N ARG A 65 -17.97 -2.87 -5.03
CA ARG A 65 -19.16 -2.02 -5.21
C ARG A 65 -19.61 -1.32 -3.93
N ASP A 66 -19.26 -1.84 -2.77
CA ASP A 66 -19.63 -1.29 -1.46
C ASP A 66 -18.53 -0.37 -0.90
N ALA A 67 -17.31 -0.46 -1.44
CA ALA A 67 -16.18 0.32 -0.99
C ALA A 67 -16.35 1.82 -1.32
N ARG A 68 -15.89 2.68 -0.41
CA ARG A 68 -15.78 4.14 -0.60
C ARG A 68 -14.41 4.58 -1.07
N ALA A 69 -13.38 3.80 -0.77
CA ALA A 69 -12.04 4.01 -1.30
C ALA A 69 -11.33 2.68 -1.51
N ILE A 70 -10.31 2.71 -2.36
CA ILE A 70 -9.40 1.61 -2.59
C ILE A 70 -7.97 2.13 -2.50
N VAL A 71 -7.14 1.42 -1.74
CA VAL A 71 -5.69 1.63 -1.66
C VAL A 71 -5.03 0.50 -2.44
N ILE A 72 -4.20 0.83 -3.40
CA ILE A 72 -3.48 -0.13 -4.25
C ILE A 72 -1.99 0.11 -4.05
N ALA A 73 -1.31 -0.85 -3.40
CA ALA A 73 0.12 -0.82 -3.16
C ALA A 73 0.79 -1.95 -3.96
N PRO A 74 1.42 -1.61 -5.11
CA PRO A 74 1.96 -2.63 -6.02
C PRO A 74 3.15 -3.38 -5.45
N ASN A 75 3.96 -2.72 -4.61
CA ASN A 75 5.20 -3.25 -4.07
C ASN A 75 5.32 -2.93 -2.59
N VAL A 76 4.75 -3.77 -1.75
CA VAL A 76 4.99 -3.72 -0.30
C VAL A 76 6.16 -4.64 0.01
N THR A 77 7.31 -4.05 0.26
CA THR A 77 8.53 -4.78 0.63
C THR A 77 8.53 -5.01 2.13
N ARG A 78 8.76 -6.25 2.54
CA ARG A 78 8.96 -6.65 3.92
C ARG A 78 10.36 -7.22 4.07
N ALA A 79 11.10 -6.74 5.05
CA ALA A 79 12.42 -7.26 5.38
C ALA A 79 12.58 -7.35 6.90
N GLY A 80 13.22 -8.41 7.39
CA GLY A 80 13.44 -8.58 8.82
C GLY A 80 14.35 -9.74 9.17
N PHE A 81 14.91 -9.67 10.39
CA PHE A 81 15.67 -10.74 11.04
C PHE A 81 15.12 -11.00 12.45
N VAL A 82 15.29 -10.11 13.40
CA VAL A 82 14.67 -10.10 14.75
C VAL A 82 13.75 -8.90 14.86
N PHE A 83 14.17 -7.80 14.29
CA PHE A 83 13.38 -6.62 14.02
C PHE A 83 13.21 -6.52 12.52
N GLY A 84 12.03 -6.17 12.10
CA GLY A 84 11.69 -6.04 10.71
C GLY A 84 10.86 -4.79 10.44
N GLY A 85 10.71 -4.51 9.17
CA GLY A 85 9.83 -3.47 8.70
C GLY A 85 9.19 -3.86 7.37
N SER A 86 8.08 -3.25 7.07
CA SER A 86 7.50 -3.27 5.75
C SER A 86 7.19 -1.85 5.31
N GLY A 87 7.29 -1.60 4.02
CA GLY A 87 6.99 -0.30 3.46
C GLY A 87 6.74 -0.41 1.97
N GLY A 88 6.08 0.60 1.44
CA GLY A 88 5.77 0.71 0.03
C GLY A 88 5.01 1.98 -0.28
N GLU A 89 4.91 2.27 -1.57
CA GLU A 89 4.10 3.33 -2.14
C GLU A 89 2.73 2.79 -2.49
N ALA A 90 1.72 3.64 -2.45
CA ALA A 90 0.35 3.26 -2.76
C ALA A 90 -0.40 4.39 -3.46
N VAL A 91 -1.30 4.02 -4.34
CA VAL A 91 -2.26 4.95 -4.95
C VAL A 91 -3.65 4.72 -4.37
N VAL A 92 -4.35 5.81 -4.12
CA VAL A 92 -5.70 5.81 -3.57
C VAL A 92 -6.67 6.38 -4.59
N PHE A 93 -7.76 5.63 -4.81
CA PHE A 93 -8.96 6.11 -5.47
C PHE A 93 -10.10 6.15 -4.47
N TYR A 94 -10.91 7.18 -4.56
CA TYR A 94 -11.97 7.49 -3.62
C TYR A 94 -13.28 7.76 -4.36
N ARG A 95 -14.40 7.54 -3.71
CA ARG A 95 -15.71 8.02 -4.11
C ARG A 95 -16.54 8.43 -2.89
N GLU A 96 -17.32 9.44 -3.04
CA GLU A 96 -18.11 10.03 -1.96
C GLU A 96 -19.10 9.02 -1.33
N ARG A 97 -19.64 8.13 -2.15
CA ARG A 97 -20.57 7.07 -1.76
C ARG A 97 -20.53 5.91 -2.75
N PRO A 98 -20.94 4.69 -2.37
CA PRO A 98 -21.15 3.61 -3.31
C PRO A 98 -21.99 4.07 -4.51
N GLY A 99 -21.54 3.72 -5.72
CA GLY A 99 -22.17 4.17 -6.96
C GLY A 99 -21.78 5.57 -7.44
N ALA A 100 -21.02 6.39 -6.71
CA ALA A 100 -20.43 7.62 -7.23
C ALA A 100 -19.21 7.31 -8.13
N PRO A 101 -18.79 8.23 -9.02
CA PRO A 101 -17.57 8.08 -9.81
C PRO A 101 -16.33 7.93 -8.93
N TRP A 102 -15.39 7.10 -9.39
CA TRP A 102 -14.08 6.98 -8.76
C TRP A 102 -13.18 8.15 -9.13
N VAL A 103 -12.60 8.79 -8.13
CA VAL A 103 -11.72 9.97 -8.24
C VAL A 103 -10.33 9.62 -7.71
N GLY A 104 -9.31 10.11 -8.37
CA GLY A 104 -7.91 9.85 -8.05
C GLY A 104 -7.02 9.89 -9.29
N PRO A 105 -5.75 9.50 -9.16
CA PRO A 105 -5.11 8.95 -7.96
C PRO A 105 -4.67 10.02 -6.95
N ALA A 106 -4.61 9.66 -5.66
CA ALA A 106 -3.77 10.34 -4.68
C ALA A 106 -2.68 9.37 -4.23
N PHE A 107 -1.44 9.87 -4.10
CA PHE A 107 -0.27 9.06 -3.77
C PHE A 107 -0.01 9.07 -2.26
N TYR A 108 0.38 7.91 -1.73
CA TYR A 108 0.60 7.68 -0.31
C TYR A 108 1.83 6.81 -0.08
N ASN A 109 2.46 6.99 1.07
CA ASN A 109 3.43 6.08 1.62
C ASN A 109 2.78 5.24 2.72
N MET A 110 3.16 3.96 2.79
CA MET A 110 2.77 3.08 3.88
C MET A 110 3.99 2.43 4.50
N GLY A 111 3.97 2.23 5.83
CA GLY A 111 5.06 1.60 6.54
C GLY A 111 4.61 1.00 7.87
N ALA A 112 5.20 -0.14 8.24
CA ALA A 112 4.98 -0.79 9.52
C ALA A 112 6.30 -1.33 10.08
N GLY A 113 6.48 -1.17 11.38
CA GLY A 113 7.50 -1.89 12.13
C GLY A 113 6.97 -3.27 12.55
N SER A 114 7.82 -4.27 12.55
CA SER A 114 7.49 -5.60 13.07
C SER A 114 8.62 -6.14 13.94
N VAL A 115 8.23 -6.92 14.96
CA VAL A 115 9.17 -7.67 15.80
C VAL A 115 8.83 -9.14 15.63
N GLY A 116 9.81 -9.95 15.27
CA GLY A 116 9.61 -11.39 15.09
C GLY A 116 10.77 -12.05 14.36
N PHE A 117 10.91 -13.36 14.59
CA PHE A 117 11.92 -14.17 13.90
C PHE A 117 11.45 -14.51 12.48
N GLN A 118 11.62 -13.58 11.55
CA GLN A 118 11.39 -13.82 10.13
C GLN A 118 12.65 -13.47 9.36
N PHE A 119 13.21 -14.49 8.70
CA PHE A 119 14.37 -14.31 7.83
C PHE A 119 13.90 -14.13 6.39
N GLY A 120 14.26 -13.03 5.79
CA GLY A 120 14.07 -12.85 4.35
C GLY A 120 13.57 -11.48 3.94
N VAL A 121 13.48 -11.35 2.63
CA VAL A 121 12.83 -10.22 1.95
C VAL A 121 11.69 -10.79 1.14
N ASP A 122 10.51 -10.24 1.31
CA ASP A 122 9.32 -10.54 0.52
C ASP A 122 8.75 -9.27 -0.09
N VAL A 123 8.21 -9.39 -1.29
CA VAL A 123 7.52 -8.30 -1.99
C VAL A 123 6.12 -8.77 -2.33
N SER A 124 5.14 -8.02 -1.88
CA SER A 124 3.74 -8.34 -2.05
C SER A 124 2.98 -7.20 -2.73
N GLN A 125 2.05 -7.55 -3.60
CA GLN A 125 0.99 -6.67 -4.05
C GLN A 125 -0.10 -6.63 -2.96
N VAL A 126 -0.54 -5.45 -2.61
CA VAL A 126 -1.57 -5.25 -1.57
C VAL A 126 -2.69 -4.38 -2.12
N VAL A 127 -3.92 -4.80 -1.87
CA VAL A 127 -5.12 -4.00 -2.13
C VAL A 127 -5.95 -3.94 -0.85
N VAL A 128 -6.40 -2.73 -0.49
CA VAL A 128 -7.23 -2.50 0.70
C VAL A 128 -8.51 -1.79 0.30
N LEU A 129 -9.65 -2.35 0.65
CA LEU A 129 -10.96 -1.71 0.50
C LEU A 129 -11.33 -0.95 1.76
N ALA A 130 -11.69 0.31 1.63
CA ALA A 130 -12.31 1.12 2.68
C ALA A 130 -13.84 1.00 2.55
N LEU A 131 -14.48 0.31 3.49
CA LEU A 131 -15.91 -0.02 3.40
C LEU A 131 -16.79 0.99 4.12
N THR A 132 -16.26 1.73 5.10
CA THR A 132 -17.00 2.67 5.91
C THR A 132 -16.61 4.12 5.59
N GLU A 133 -17.47 5.05 5.98
CA GLU A 133 -17.15 6.48 5.92
C GLU A 133 -15.97 6.85 6.82
N ARG A 134 -15.87 6.19 7.98
CA ARG A 134 -14.73 6.36 8.88
C ARG A 134 -13.42 5.99 8.19
N ALA A 135 -13.38 4.86 7.48
CA ALA A 135 -12.21 4.45 6.71
C ALA A 135 -11.87 5.45 5.60
N ALA A 136 -12.87 5.90 4.87
CA ALA A 136 -12.70 6.90 3.81
C ALA A 136 -12.16 8.23 4.35
N ASN A 137 -12.68 8.70 5.49
CA ASN A 137 -12.20 9.91 6.15
C ASN A 137 -10.79 9.77 6.74
N ALA A 138 -10.41 8.58 7.22
CA ALA A 138 -9.06 8.31 7.68
C ALA A 138 -8.02 8.54 6.57
N LEU A 139 -8.34 8.18 5.32
CA LEU A 139 -7.49 8.44 4.15
C LEU A 139 -7.29 9.93 3.84
N LEU A 140 -8.18 10.79 4.30
CA LEU A 140 -8.07 12.25 4.12
C LEU A 140 -7.25 12.93 5.22
N SER A 141 -6.87 12.18 6.25
CA SER A 141 -6.06 12.67 7.38
C SER A 141 -4.57 12.79 6.98
N PRO A 142 -3.78 13.63 7.68
CA PRO A 142 -2.34 13.75 7.42
C PRO A 142 -1.56 12.45 7.61
N LYS A 143 -2.04 11.58 8.49
CA LYS A 143 -1.59 10.19 8.67
C LYS A 143 -2.62 9.43 9.50
N PHE A 144 -2.69 8.11 9.35
CA PHE A 144 -3.47 7.24 10.22
C PHE A 144 -2.83 5.86 10.33
N THR A 145 -3.23 5.11 11.35
CA THR A 145 -2.72 3.77 11.63
C THR A 145 -3.83 2.74 11.44
N LEU A 146 -3.58 1.77 10.56
CA LEU A 146 -4.47 0.63 10.36
C LEU A 146 -4.53 -0.23 11.64
N GLY A 147 -5.72 -0.54 12.11
CA GLY A 147 -5.94 -1.27 13.36
C GLY A 147 -5.86 -0.42 14.62
N GLY A 148 -5.39 0.84 14.53
CA GLY A 148 -5.40 1.82 15.61
C GLY A 148 -6.54 2.84 15.43
N ASP A 149 -6.43 3.69 14.41
CA ASP A 149 -7.42 4.74 14.14
C ASP A 149 -8.67 4.23 13.42
N ALA A 150 -8.51 3.17 12.62
CA ALA A 150 -9.61 2.48 11.94
C ALA A 150 -9.33 0.97 11.91
N SER A 151 -10.38 0.17 12.09
CA SER A 151 -10.27 -1.29 12.14
C SER A 151 -9.89 -1.88 10.78
N ILE A 152 -9.11 -2.96 10.79
CA ILE A 152 -8.71 -3.67 9.59
C ILE A 152 -8.83 -5.19 9.78
N ALA A 153 -9.32 -5.87 8.75
CA ALA A 153 -9.32 -7.32 8.68
C ALA A 153 -8.62 -7.80 7.41
N VAL A 154 -8.10 -9.02 7.46
CA VAL A 154 -7.64 -9.73 6.27
C VAL A 154 -8.87 -10.25 5.54
N GLY A 155 -8.95 -9.97 4.25
CA GLY A 155 -10.08 -10.37 3.42
C GLY A 155 -10.15 -11.88 3.23
N PRO A 156 -11.37 -12.43 3.14
CA PRO A 156 -11.56 -13.85 2.85
C PRO A 156 -11.11 -14.21 1.43
N VAL A 157 -10.48 -15.37 1.26
CA VAL A 157 -9.89 -15.84 0.01
C VAL A 157 -10.31 -17.27 -0.26
N GLY A 158 -10.49 -17.60 -1.55
CA GLY A 158 -10.84 -18.95 -1.99
C GLY A 158 -12.33 -19.25 -2.04
N ALA A 159 -12.64 -20.48 -2.46
CA ALA A 159 -14.00 -20.95 -2.73
C ALA A 159 -14.76 -21.33 -1.45
N GLY A 160 -15.19 -20.46 -0.65
CA GLY A 160 -15.93 -20.71 0.60
C GLY A 160 -15.93 -19.49 1.51
N ALA A 161 -15.40 -18.40 1.03
CA ALA A 161 -15.27 -17.14 1.73
C ALA A 161 -16.63 -16.40 1.86
N ALA A 162 -17.61 -17.03 2.47
CA ALA A 162 -18.91 -16.43 2.80
C ALA A 162 -18.89 -15.90 4.25
N THR A 163 -18.12 -14.84 4.49
CA THR A 163 -18.08 -14.21 5.82
C THR A 163 -18.48 -12.75 5.69
N SER A 164 -19.46 -12.33 6.48
CA SER A 164 -19.74 -10.89 6.66
C SER A 164 -18.59 -10.28 7.46
N VAL A 165 -17.80 -9.44 6.82
CA VAL A 165 -16.70 -8.73 7.46
C VAL A 165 -17.20 -7.37 7.91
N THR A 166 -17.38 -7.18 9.21
CA THR A 166 -17.75 -5.89 9.81
C THR A 166 -16.49 -5.19 10.28
N THR A 167 -15.86 -4.44 9.38
CA THR A 167 -14.63 -3.69 9.66
C THR A 167 -14.56 -2.45 8.78
N ASP A 168 -13.69 -1.51 9.15
CA ASP A 168 -13.49 -0.29 8.36
C ASP A 168 -12.70 -0.58 7.07
N PHE A 169 -11.62 -1.38 7.19
CA PHE A 169 -10.79 -1.77 6.06
C PHE A 169 -10.71 -3.27 5.90
N VAL A 170 -10.66 -3.74 4.67
CA VAL A 170 -10.37 -5.14 4.32
C VAL A 170 -9.17 -5.21 3.40
N SER A 171 -8.14 -5.92 3.81
CA SER A 171 -6.88 -6.06 3.06
C SER A 171 -6.77 -7.41 2.37
N PHE A 172 -6.23 -7.37 1.17
CA PHE A 172 -5.85 -8.53 0.38
C PHE A 172 -4.40 -8.37 -0.02
N ALA A 173 -3.62 -9.44 0.07
CA ALA A 173 -2.24 -9.44 -0.32
C ALA A 173 -1.90 -10.66 -1.19
N ARG A 174 -1.02 -10.45 -2.16
CA ARG A 174 -0.55 -11.45 -3.09
C ARG A 174 0.96 -11.37 -3.21
N SER A 175 1.66 -12.46 -2.94
CA SER A 175 3.11 -12.58 -3.09
C SER A 175 3.43 -13.67 -4.10
N LYS A 176 4.34 -13.40 -5.06
CA LYS A 176 4.77 -14.35 -6.09
C LYS A 176 3.62 -15.06 -6.83
N GLY A 177 2.51 -14.36 -7.05
CA GLY A 177 1.32 -14.92 -7.72
C GLY A 177 0.45 -15.82 -6.84
N LEU A 178 0.79 -15.98 -5.57
CA LEU A 178 0.02 -16.71 -4.56
C LEU A 178 -0.54 -15.75 -3.52
N TYR A 179 -1.70 -16.09 -2.97
CA TYR A 179 -2.25 -15.35 -1.85
C TYR A 179 -1.33 -15.46 -0.63
N ALA A 180 -1.01 -14.33 -0.04
CA ALA A 180 -0.29 -14.25 1.22
C ALA A 180 -1.18 -13.55 2.25
N GLY A 181 -1.45 -14.21 3.37
CA GLY A 181 -2.14 -13.61 4.51
C GLY A 181 -1.24 -12.56 5.17
N VAL A 182 -1.24 -11.34 4.65
CA VAL A 182 -0.44 -10.23 5.19
C VAL A 182 -1.31 -9.41 6.12
N SER A 183 -0.95 -9.39 7.40
CA SER A 183 -1.53 -8.45 8.36
C SER A 183 -0.90 -7.08 8.16
N LEU A 184 -1.74 -6.07 7.95
CA LEU A 184 -1.35 -4.65 7.88
C LEU A 184 -1.67 -3.91 9.19
N GLY A 185 -2.07 -4.62 10.24
CA GLY A 185 -2.29 -4.00 11.55
C GLY A 185 -1.02 -3.32 12.05
N GLY A 186 -1.15 -2.06 12.51
CA GLY A 186 -0.03 -1.23 12.90
C GLY A 186 0.65 -0.46 11.77
N ALA A 187 0.25 -0.67 10.52
CA ALA A 187 0.79 0.09 9.39
C ALA A 187 0.30 1.54 9.45
N VAL A 188 1.24 2.47 9.35
CA VAL A 188 0.99 3.90 9.19
C VAL A 188 0.87 4.21 7.70
N ILE A 189 -0.19 4.91 7.35
CA ILE A 189 -0.44 5.40 5.98
C ILE A 189 -0.45 6.93 6.03
N ALA A 190 0.32 7.56 5.16
CA ALA A 190 0.43 9.02 5.08
C ALA A 190 0.49 9.47 3.61
N PRO A 191 -0.11 10.63 3.27
CA PRO A 191 0.01 11.20 1.93
C PRO A 191 1.46 11.43 1.52
N ASP A 192 1.79 11.07 0.29
CA ASP A 192 3.03 11.47 -0.35
C ASP A 192 2.83 12.81 -1.06
N ASN A 193 3.18 13.88 -0.38
CA ASN A 193 2.98 15.22 -0.91
C ASN A 193 3.94 15.52 -2.08
N GLY A 194 5.12 14.90 -2.11
CA GLY A 194 6.08 15.03 -3.21
C GLY A 194 5.55 14.37 -4.48
N ALA A 195 5.13 13.11 -4.40
CA ALA A 195 4.53 12.37 -5.51
C ALA A 195 3.24 13.05 -6.01
N ASN A 196 2.37 13.50 -5.10
CA ASN A 196 1.16 14.25 -5.47
C ASN A 196 1.50 15.53 -6.23
N ALA A 197 2.48 16.30 -5.75
CA ALA A 197 2.91 17.54 -6.42
C ALA A 197 3.54 17.26 -7.78
N ALA A 198 4.37 16.23 -7.90
CA ALA A 198 5.02 15.84 -9.15
C ALA A 198 3.99 15.38 -10.21
N TYR A 199 2.97 14.62 -9.78
CA TYR A 199 1.93 14.10 -10.68
C TYR A 199 0.98 15.20 -11.18
N TYR A 200 0.54 16.11 -10.30
CA TYR A 200 -0.40 17.17 -10.66
C TYR A 200 0.28 18.49 -11.10
N GLY A 201 1.62 18.56 -11.01
CA GLY A 201 2.40 19.76 -11.41
C GLY A 201 2.27 20.95 -10.45
N ARG A 202 1.68 20.73 -9.27
CA ARG A 202 1.51 21.76 -8.21
C ARG A 202 1.32 21.10 -6.86
N SER A 203 1.70 21.79 -5.79
CA SER A 203 1.40 21.35 -4.43
C SER A 203 -0.11 21.13 -4.25
N THR A 204 -0.49 19.96 -3.81
CA THR A 204 -1.89 19.55 -3.65
C THR A 204 -2.01 18.50 -2.55
N THR A 205 -3.15 18.46 -1.90
CA THR A 205 -3.46 17.51 -0.81
C THR A 205 -4.45 16.44 -1.28
N PRO A 206 -4.55 15.29 -0.59
CA PRO A 206 -5.60 14.31 -0.88
C PRO A 206 -7.02 14.90 -0.85
N VAL A 207 -7.28 15.85 0.03
CA VAL A 207 -8.59 16.53 0.09
C VAL A 207 -8.84 17.34 -1.20
N ASP A 208 -7.81 18.01 -1.72
CA ASP A 208 -7.93 18.77 -2.97
C ASP A 208 -8.14 17.86 -4.18
N ILE A 209 -7.51 16.67 -4.18
CA ILE A 209 -7.62 15.68 -5.25
C ILE A 209 -8.95 14.94 -5.17
N LEU A 210 -9.23 14.31 -4.02
CA LEU A 210 -10.26 13.28 -3.87
C LEU A 210 -11.65 13.86 -3.53
N VAL A 211 -11.70 15.04 -2.91
CA VAL A 211 -12.94 15.64 -2.40
C VAL A 211 -13.28 16.95 -3.13
N ARG A 212 -12.32 17.89 -3.19
CA ARG A 212 -12.55 19.20 -3.81
C ARG A 212 -12.40 19.20 -5.33
N HIS A 213 -11.73 18.17 -5.88
CA HIS A 213 -11.48 18.01 -7.33
C HIS A 213 -10.82 19.25 -7.97
N THR A 214 -9.93 19.94 -7.22
CA THR A 214 -9.26 21.16 -7.70
C THR A 214 -8.15 20.90 -8.70
N VAL A 215 -7.75 19.64 -8.85
CA VAL A 215 -6.76 19.18 -9.82
C VAL A 215 -7.28 17.91 -10.51
N THR A 216 -6.91 17.73 -11.77
CA THR A 216 -7.24 16.54 -12.55
C THR A 216 -6.05 16.14 -13.43
N ASN A 217 -5.88 14.84 -13.65
CA ASN A 217 -4.89 14.31 -14.56
C ASN A 217 -5.48 13.09 -15.28
N PRO A 218 -5.46 13.05 -16.63
CA PRO A 218 -6.06 11.96 -17.38
C PRO A 218 -5.38 10.60 -17.20
N ASP A 219 -4.14 10.57 -16.73
CA ASP A 219 -3.37 9.32 -16.58
C ASP A 219 -3.99 8.34 -15.58
N GLY A 220 -4.82 8.82 -14.65
CA GLY A 220 -5.57 7.98 -13.69
C GLY A 220 -6.85 7.33 -14.26
N ARG A 221 -7.28 7.71 -15.46
CA ARG A 221 -8.54 7.21 -16.06
C ARG A 221 -8.61 5.69 -16.24
N PRO A 222 -7.55 4.97 -16.68
CA PRO A 222 -7.64 3.53 -16.86
C PRO A 222 -8.07 2.81 -15.56
N ILE A 223 -7.47 3.18 -14.42
CA ILE A 223 -7.83 2.60 -13.12
C ILE A 223 -9.24 3.00 -12.71
N SER A 224 -9.62 4.28 -12.83
CA SER A 224 -10.99 4.75 -12.51
C SER A 224 -12.05 4.02 -13.31
N GLN A 225 -11.81 3.78 -14.60
CA GLN A 225 -12.72 3.04 -15.49
C GLN A 225 -12.80 1.56 -15.08
N MET A 226 -11.66 0.92 -14.78
CA MET A 226 -11.63 -0.46 -14.29
C MET A 226 -12.41 -0.60 -13.00
N LEU A 227 -12.22 0.29 -12.04
CA LEU A 227 -12.96 0.33 -10.78
C LEU A 227 -14.46 0.52 -11.00
N ALA A 228 -14.84 1.39 -11.94
CA ALA A 228 -16.24 1.59 -12.31
C ALA A 228 -16.87 0.31 -12.88
N GLN A 229 -16.17 -0.37 -13.80
CA GLN A 229 -16.62 -1.64 -14.38
C GLN A 229 -16.77 -2.72 -13.30
N MET A 230 -15.80 -2.86 -12.39
CA MET A 230 -15.84 -3.81 -11.29
C MET A 230 -16.94 -3.50 -10.27
N SER A 231 -17.35 -2.24 -10.19
CA SER A 231 -18.43 -1.79 -9.29
C SER A 231 -19.83 -1.91 -9.91
N GLY A 232 -19.95 -2.48 -11.11
CA GLY A 232 -21.25 -2.70 -11.79
C GLY A 232 -21.79 -1.49 -12.54
N ARG A 233 -20.91 -0.66 -13.10
CA ARG A 233 -21.23 0.48 -13.97
C ARG A 233 -20.72 0.28 -15.37
#